data_e8017920bf974c48df0835d4ad0e1527
#
_entry.id   e8017920bf974c48df0835d4ad0e1527
#
_cell.length_a   1.000
_cell.length_b   1.000
_cell.length_c   1.000
_cell.angle_alpha   90.00
_cell.angle_beta   90.00
_cell.angle_gamma   90.00
#
_symmetry.space_group_name_H-M   'P 1'
#
loop_
_entity.id
_entity.type
_entity.pdbx_description
1 polymer ?
#
loop_
_entity_poly.entity_id
_entity_poly.type
_entity_poly.pdbx_seq_one_letter_code
_entity_poly.pdbx_strand_id
1 'polypeptide(L)'
;AGAYISLEKIDSHGNSVEGVKFEIRNAAGELIETITTDANGKAISSALVIAVGSENIFTVKEVSAPDYVYINDTVFEAVLVNDNEIYELNNGEPIVNQVKEGYLVLEKENEEGEKLEGVEFTVYNDKDCKNEVSVIVTGKDGKGTSTNLPFGTYYVKETKVSDKSYVISAEVYTVVINEQTGTETNGKLFVPVSEKPIINFRAMGSVSLLKESEDGKPLSGVEFTVYDSDMNQITKVYMDENGKAVASNLVIKDAVNGTKYIVVE
;
A
#
# COMPACT_ATOMS: atom_id res chain seq x y z
N ALA A 1 -35.58 -41.77 7.24
CA ALA A 1 -34.27 -41.61 7.82
C ALA A 1 -33.66 -40.29 7.34
N GLY A 2 -32.88 -39.66 8.17
CA GLY A 2 -32.29 -38.37 7.90
C GLY A 2 -30.82 -38.32 8.37
N ALA A 3 -29.99 -37.64 7.62
CA ALA A 3 -28.59 -37.37 7.97
C ALA A 3 -28.27 -35.90 7.74
N TYR A 4 -27.15 -35.44 8.20
CA TYR A 4 -26.79 -34.03 8.22
C TYR A 4 -25.41 -33.81 7.57
N ILE A 5 -25.21 -32.63 6.95
CA ILE A 5 -23.94 -32.15 6.51
C ILE A 5 -23.58 -30.91 7.32
N SER A 6 -22.38 -30.90 7.90
CA SER A 6 -21.85 -29.76 8.65
C SER A 6 -20.56 -29.26 8.03
N LEU A 7 -20.26 -27.98 8.20
CA LEU A 7 -19.02 -27.35 7.75
C LEU A 7 -18.61 -26.19 8.66
N GLU A 8 -17.34 -25.81 8.56
CA GLU A 8 -16.77 -24.63 9.17
C GLU A 8 -16.09 -23.75 8.11
N LYS A 9 -16.25 -22.45 8.23
CA LYS A 9 -15.76 -21.45 7.30
C LYS A 9 -14.84 -20.45 7.97
N ILE A 10 -13.63 -20.30 7.43
CA ILE A 10 -12.66 -19.28 7.86
C ILE A 10 -12.15 -18.50 6.65
N ASP A 11 -11.58 -17.32 6.91
CA ASP A 11 -10.81 -16.59 5.92
C ASP A 11 -9.33 -17.00 5.94
N SER A 12 -8.54 -16.47 5.00
CA SER A 12 -7.09 -16.73 4.87
C SER A 12 -6.26 -16.20 6.05
N HIS A 13 -6.85 -15.39 6.93
CA HIS A 13 -6.24 -14.94 8.19
C HIS A 13 -6.64 -15.80 9.39
N GLY A 14 -7.46 -16.84 9.19
CA GLY A 14 -7.93 -17.75 10.22
C GLY A 14 -9.14 -17.25 11.01
N ASN A 15 -9.80 -16.18 10.58
CA ASN A 15 -11.00 -15.66 11.22
C ASN A 15 -12.25 -16.35 10.69
N SER A 16 -13.23 -16.62 11.58
CA SER A 16 -14.55 -17.15 11.20
C SER A 16 -15.24 -16.22 10.20
N VAL A 17 -15.92 -16.79 9.20
CA VAL A 17 -16.67 -16.02 8.20
C VAL A 17 -18.16 -16.32 8.34
N GLU A 18 -18.93 -15.32 8.79
CA GLU A 18 -20.39 -15.35 8.85
C GLU A 18 -21.01 -15.02 7.49
N GLY A 19 -22.19 -15.57 7.22
CA GLY A 19 -23.00 -15.20 6.06
C GLY A 19 -22.58 -15.84 4.74
N VAL A 20 -21.73 -16.85 4.76
CA VAL A 20 -21.36 -17.62 3.57
C VAL A 20 -22.48 -18.63 3.26
N LYS A 21 -22.96 -18.64 2.02
CA LYS A 21 -24.05 -19.52 1.59
C LYS A 21 -23.52 -20.69 0.76
N PHE A 22 -23.99 -21.88 1.13
CA PHE A 22 -23.69 -23.12 0.42
C PHE A 22 -24.98 -23.77 -0.09
N GLU A 23 -25.01 -24.18 -1.33
CA GLU A 23 -26.08 -25.00 -1.91
C GLU A 23 -25.73 -26.48 -1.75
N ILE A 24 -26.71 -27.25 -1.23
CA ILE A 24 -26.65 -28.70 -1.16
C ILE A 24 -27.56 -29.24 -2.26
N ARG A 25 -26.98 -30.06 -3.16
CA ARG A 25 -27.72 -30.69 -4.25
C ARG A 25 -27.62 -32.22 -4.17
N ASN A 26 -28.68 -32.92 -4.60
CA ASN A 26 -28.65 -34.37 -4.71
C ASN A 26 -27.91 -34.85 -5.95
N ALA A 27 -27.81 -36.18 -6.14
CA ALA A 27 -27.13 -36.79 -7.29
C ALA A 27 -27.75 -36.43 -8.65
N ALA A 28 -29.03 -36.04 -8.70
CA ALA A 28 -29.70 -35.55 -9.88
C ALA A 28 -29.43 -34.06 -10.18
N GLY A 29 -28.67 -33.37 -9.30
CA GLY A 29 -28.38 -31.95 -9.41
C GLY A 29 -29.50 -31.03 -8.90
N GLU A 30 -30.53 -31.58 -8.30
CA GLU A 30 -31.61 -30.79 -7.73
C GLU A 30 -31.16 -30.09 -6.44
N LEU A 31 -31.51 -28.81 -6.30
CA LEU A 31 -31.25 -28.05 -5.07
C LEU A 31 -32.16 -28.58 -3.93
N ILE A 32 -31.54 -29.07 -2.87
CA ILE A 32 -32.22 -29.58 -1.68
C ILE A 32 -32.33 -28.51 -0.61
N GLU A 33 -31.22 -27.80 -0.34
CA GLU A 33 -31.17 -26.77 0.71
C GLU A 33 -30.05 -25.78 0.44
N THR A 34 -30.22 -24.55 0.97
CA THR A 34 -29.14 -23.56 1.09
C THR A 34 -28.89 -23.33 2.56
N ILE A 35 -27.67 -23.60 3.01
CA ILE A 35 -27.21 -23.35 4.36
C ILE A 35 -26.34 -22.11 4.44
N THR A 36 -26.34 -21.42 5.58
CA THR A 36 -25.60 -20.18 5.78
C THR A 36 -24.77 -20.28 7.05
N THR A 37 -23.52 -19.85 7.01
CA THR A 37 -22.63 -19.84 8.17
C THR A 37 -23.05 -18.80 9.20
N ASP A 38 -22.96 -19.18 10.48
CA ASP A 38 -23.22 -18.31 11.63
C ASP A 38 -21.98 -17.45 12.00
N ALA A 39 -22.07 -16.69 13.10
CA ALA A 39 -20.99 -15.85 13.61
C ALA A 39 -19.71 -16.62 13.98
N ASN A 40 -19.81 -17.93 14.22
CA ASN A 40 -18.67 -18.80 14.47
C ASN A 40 -18.13 -19.46 13.17
N GLY A 41 -18.66 -19.09 12.01
CA GLY A 41 -18.33 -19.68 10.73
C GLY A 41 -18.90 -21.08 10.51
N LYS A 42 -19.85 -21.51 11.31
CA LYS A 42 -20.43 -22.88 11.26
C LYS A 42 -21.76 -22.90 10.56
N ALA A 43 -22.01 -23.97 9.82
CA ALA A 43 -23.29 -24.28 9.24
C ALA A 43 -23.56 -25.77 9.32
N ILE A 44 -24.85 -26.13 9.48
CA ILE A 44 -25.35 -27.50 9.44
C ILE A 44 -26.66 -27.52 8.67
N SER A 45 -26.88 -28.56 7.87
CA SER A 45 -28.14 -28.78 7.14
C SER A 45 -29.29 -29.18 8.06
N SER A 46 -30.53 -29.06 7.58
CA SER A 46 -31.62 -29.83 8.08
C SER A 46 -31.43 -31.32 7.81
N ALA A 47 -32.31 -32.16 8.33
CA ALA A 47 -32.25 -33.59 8.05
C ALA A 47 -32.46 -33.90 6.57
N LEU A 48 -31.40 -34.31 5.90
CA LEU A 48 -31.44 -34.75 4.49
C LEU A 48 -32.03 -36.16 4.41
N VAL A 49 -32.99 -36.35 3.51
CA VAL A 49 -33.64 -37.67 3.34
C VAL A 49 -32.66 -38.62 2.66
N ILE A 50 -32.43 -39.78 3.29
CA ILE A 50 -31.52 -40.82 2.80
C ILE A 50 -32.18 -42.22 2.81
N ALA A 51 -31.65 -43.08 1.92
CA ALA A 51 -31.90 -44.54 1.97
C ALA A 51 -30.80 -45.20 2.80
N VAL A 52 -31.11 -45.61 4.03
CA VAL A 52 -30.18 -46.21 4.98
C VAL A 52 -29.54 -47.47 4.39
N GLY A 53 -28.21 -47.61 4.57
CA GLY A 53 -27.42 -48.73 4.03
C GLY A 53 -27.09 -48.63 2.55
N SER A 54 -27.44 -47.51 1.92
CA SER A 54 -27.04 -47.19 0.55
C SER A 54 -26.27 -45.86 0.54
N GLU A 55 -25.39 -45.69 -0.44
CA GLU A 55 -24.70 -44.41 -0.64
C GLU A 55 -25.67 -43.37 -1.18
N ASN A 56 -25.84 -42.28 -0.44
CA ASN A 56 -26.61 -41.11 -0.87
C ASN A 56 -25.66 -39.97 -1.08
N ILE A 57 -25.44 -39.63 -2.34
CA ILE A 57 -24.43 -38.63 -2.77
C ILE A 57 -25.07 -37.26 -2.83
N PHE A 58 -24.45 -36.31 -2.16
CA PHE A 58 -24.80 -34.89 -2.20
C PHE A 58 -23.56 -34.09 -2.63
N THR A 59 -23.78 -33.02 -3.39
CA THR A 59 -22.74 -32.01 -3.67
C THR A 59 -23.02 -30.74 -2.90
N VAL A 60 -21.96 -30.12 -2.39
CA VAL A 60 -22.03 -28.87 -1.60
C VAL A 60 -21.10 -27.86 -2.23
N LYS A 61 -21.63 -26.70 -2.60
CA LYS A 61 -20.90 -25.65 -3.27
C LYS A 61 -21.21 -24.28 -2.66
N GLU A 62 -20.18 -23.50 -2.43
CA GLU A 62 -20.32 -22.11 -2.04
C GLU A 62 -20.88 -21.27 -3.19
N VAL A 63 -21.90 -20.47 -2.92
CA VAL A 63 -22.57 -19.63 -3.94
C VAL A 63 -22.58 -18.15 -3.59
N SER A 64 -22.29 -17.79 -2.34
CA SER A 64 -22.24 -16.40 -1.90
C SER A 64 -21.34 -16.26 -0.68
N ALA A 65 -20.60 -15.16 -0.62
CA ALA A 65 -19.74 -14.80 0.50
C ALA A 65 -19.76 -13.27 0.70
N PRO A 66 -19.34 -12.77 1.88
CA PRO A 66 -19.14 -11.33 2.10
C PRO A 66 -18.14 -10.74 1.10
N ASP A 67 -18.29 -9.44 0.79
CA ASP A 67 -17.51 -8.75 -0.26
C ASP A 67 -15.98 -8.70 0.00
N TYR A 68 -15.54 -8.88 1.25
CA TYR A 68 -14.11 -8.80 1.59
C TYR A 68 -13.31 -10.08 1.31
N VAL A 69 -13.99 -11.17 0.91
CA VAL A 69 -13.36 -12.45 0.57
C VAL A 69 -13.76 -12.92 -0.83
N TYR A 70 -12.92 -13.75 -1.45
CA TYR A 70 -13.26 -14.47 -2.66
C TYR A 70 -14.10 -15.70 -2.34
N ILE A 71 -15.05 -16.04 -3.22
CA ILE A 71 -15.78 -17.30 -3.16
C ILE A 71 -14.80 -18.45 -3.42
N ASN A 72 -14.90 -19.51 -2.60
CA ASN A 72 -14.24 -20.77 -2.86
C ASN A 72 -15.11 -21.60 -3.83
N ASP A 73 -14.62 -21.85 -5.04
CA ASP A 73 -15.37 -22.53 -6.11
C ASP A 73 -15.30 -24.06 -6.05
N THR A 74 -14.66 -24.64 -5.04
CA THR A 74 -14.58 -26.08 -4.83
C THR A 74 -15.97 -26.67 -4.68
N VAL A 75 -16.23 -27.75 -5.41
CA VAL A 75 -17.42 -28.58 -5.21
C VAL A 75 -17.03 -29.75 -4.32
N PHE A 76 -17.65 -29.81 -3.15
CA PHE A 76 -17.45 -30.89 -2.19
C PHE A 76 -18.50 -31.98 -2.42
N GLU A 77 -18.12 -33.24 -2.20
CA GLU A 77 -19.01 -34.37 -2.20
C GLU A 77 -19.18 -34.91 -0.79
N ALA A 78 -20.40 -35.18 -0.40
CA ALA A 78 -20.77 -35.84 0.83
C ALA A 78 -21.54 -37.14 0.54
N VAL A 79 -21.08 -38.25 1.12
CA VAL A 79 -21.72 -39.55 0.98
C VAL A 79 -22.31 -39.95 2.31
N LEU A 80 -23.65 -39.98 2.38
CA LEU A 80 -24.42 -40.29 3.61
C LEU A 80 -24.97 -41.71 3.51
N VAL A 81 -24.79 -42.50 4.57
CA VAL A 81 -25.14 -43.91 4.60
C VAL A 81 -26.05 -44.26 5.78
N ASN A 82 -25.85 -43.61 6.95
CA ASN A 82 -26.49 -43.97 8.21
C ASN A 82 -27.51 -42.93 8.69
N ASP A 83 -28.54 -43.40 9.36
CA ASP A 83 -29.51 -42.52 10.00
C ASP A 83 -28.89 -41.71 11.13
N ASN A 84 -29.24 -40.42 11.22
CA ASN A 84 -28.69 -39.44 12.17
C ASN A 84 -27.15 -39.20 12.07
N GLU A 85 -26.55 -39.63 10.98
CA GLU A 85 -25.15 -39.33 10.68
C GLU A 85 -24.94 -37.80 10.47
N ILE A 86 -23.85 -37.28 11.00
CA ILE A 86 -23.35 -35.93 10.66
C ILE A 86 -22.07 -36.11 9.86
N TYR A 87 -22.12 -35.73 8.57
CA TYR A 87 -20.98 -35.72 7.69
C TYR A 87 -20.27 -34.37 7.81
N GLU A 88 -19.04 -34.39 8.34
CA GLU A 88 -18.22 -33.18 8.43
C GLU A 88 -17.53 -32.97 7.09
N LEU A 89 -17.94 -31.92 6.38
CA LEU A 89 -17.42 -31.58 5.04
C LEU A 89 -15.92 -31.22 5.12
N ASN A 90 -15.19 -31.44 4.01
CA ASN A 90 -13.75 -31.19 3.94
C ASN A 90 -12.93 -31.96 5.01
N ASN A 91 -13.36 -33.19 5.33
CA ASN A 91 -12.74 -34.05 6.37
C ASN A 91 -12.68 -33.37 7.76
N GLY A 92 -13.63 -32.52 8.08
CA GLY A 92 -13.68 -31.77 9.34
C GLY A 92 -12.77 -30.55 9.41
N GLU A 93 -11.95 -30.30 8.35
CA GLU A 93 -11.10 -29.12 8.27
C GLU A 93 -11.90 -27.90 7.80
N PRO A 94 -11.59 -26.69 8.31
CA PRO A 94 -12.25 -25.48 7.85
C PRO A 94 -12.05 -25.25 6.33
N ILE A 95 -13.10 -24.78 5.68
CA ILE A 95 -13.04 -24.33 4.29
C ILE A 95 -12.61 -22.87 4.27
N VAL A 96 -11.56 -22.54 3.49
CA VAL A 96 -10.90 -21.23 3.49
C VAL A 96 -11.35 -20.37 2.32
N ASN A 97 -11.74 -19.10 2.59
CA ASN A 97 -11.86 -18.06 1.58
C ASN A 97 -10.67 -17.10 1.66
N GLN A 98 -10.09 -16.75 0.51
CA GLN A 98 -9.02 -15.77 0.45
C GLN A 98 -9.55 -14.36 0.68
N VAL A 99 -8.92 -13.59 1.55
CA VAL A 99 -9.22 -12.18 1.76
C VAL A 99 -8.80 -11.38 0.53
N LYS A 100 -9.64 -10.42 0.12
CA LYS A 100 -9.34 -9.47 -0.96
C LYS A 100 -8.43 -8.37 -0.42
N GLU A 101 -7.14 -8.45 -0.74
CA GLU A 101 -6.11 -7.59 -0.20
C GLU A 101 -4.91 -7.49 -1.14
N GLY A 102 -4.05 -6.50 -0.90
CA GLY A 102 -2.84 -6.29 -1.68
C GLY A 102 -1.83 -5.40 -0.99
N TYR A 103 -0.70 -5.19 -1.63
CA TYR A 103 0.41 -4.38 -1.17
C TYR A 103 0.57 -3.16 -2.06
N LEU A 104 0.82 -1.99 -1.49
CA LEU A 104 1.30 -0.82 -2.22
C LEU A 104 2.81 -0.89 -2.33
N VAL A 105 3.33 -0.60 -3.52
CA VAL A 105 4.78 -0.57 -3.79
C VAL A 105 5.16 0.74 -4.44
N LEU A 106 6.36 1.23 -4.16
CA LEU A 106 6.93 2.42 -4.78
C LEU A 106 8.44 2.31 -4.91
N GLU A 107 8.99 3.17 -5.74
CA GLU A 107 10.43 3.35 -5.93
C GLU A 107 10.79 4.82 -5.75
N LYS A 108 11.91 5.10 -5.08
CA LYS A 108 12.36 6.44 -4.70
C LYS A 108 13.76 6.73 -5.17
N GLU A 109 13.90 7.85 -5.87
CA GLU A 109 15.17 8.34 -6.42
C GLU A 109 15.37 9.83 -6.12
N ASN A 110 16.60 10.32 -6.31
CA ASN A 110 16.84 11.73 -6.43
C ASN A 110 16.84 12.19 -7.91
N GLU A 111 17.07 13.47 -8.14
CA GLU A 111 17.12 14.09 -9.48
C GLU A 111 18.22 13.53 -10.39
N GLU A 112 19.21 12.81 -9.83
CA GLU A 112 20.31 12.18 -10.56
C GLU A 112 20.06 10.69 -10.82
N GLY A 113 18.93 10.15 -10.34
CA GLY A 113 18.56 8.72 -10.47
C GLY A 113 19.21 7.84 -9.41
N GLU A 114 19.81 8.40 -8.37
CA GLU A 114 20.33 7.64 -7.24
C GLU A 114 19.20 7.15 -6.35
N LYS A 115 19.25 5.88 -5.93
CA LYS A 115 18.24 5.26 -5.08
C LYS A 115 18.30 5.83 -3.66
N LEU A 116 17.15 6.18 -3.10
CA LEU A 116 17.07 6.76 -1.76
C LEU A 116 16.56 5.76 -0.74
N GLU A 117 17.42 5.41 0.21
CA GLU A 117 17.10 4.56 1.37
C GLU A 117 16.53 5.40 2.51
N GLY A 118 15.59 4.84 3.28
CA GLY A 118 15.07 5.44 4.52
C GLY A 118 14.06 6.57 4.32
N VAL A 119 13.52 6.73 3.10
CA VAL A 119 12.38 7.62 2.85
C VAL A 119 11.11 6.96 3.35
N GLU A 120 10.28 7.68 4.11
CA GLU A 120 9.02 7.16 4.62
C GLU A 120 7.83 7.79 3.91
N PHE A 121 6.90 6.92 3.52
CA PHE A 121 5.58 7.30 3.02
C PHE A 121 4.53 6.73 3.96
N THR A 122 3.64 7.58 4.43
CA THR A 122 2.49 7.16 5.24
C THR A 122 1.30 6.91 4.33
N VAL A 123 0.62 5.79 4.57
CA VAL A 123 -0.58 5.37 3.86
C VAL A 123 -1.79 5.63 4.74
N TYR A 124 -2.77 6.31 4.19
CA TYR A 124 -4.02 6.66 4.86
C TYR A 124 -5.21 6.06 4.14
N ASN A 125 -6.29 5.75 4.87
CA ASN A 125 -7.55 5.32 4.28
C ASN A 125 -8.59 6.43 4.18
N ASP A 126 -8.20 7.68 4.47
CA ASP A 126 -9.04 8.87 4.35
C ASP A 126 -8.34 9.97 3.55
N LYS A 127 -9.13 10.75 2.80
CA LYS A 127 -8.65 11.81 1.93
C LYS A 127 -7.92 12.94 2.67
N ASP A 128 -8.28 13.18 3.94
CA ASP A 128 -7.67 14.23 4.76
C ASP A 128 -6.33 13.79 5.39
N CYS A 129 -5.86 12.57 5.09
CA CYS A 129 -4.62 11.99 5.61
C CYS A 129 -4.51 12.05 7.15
N LYS A 130 -5.57 11.63 7.84
CA LYS A 130 -5.65 11.61 9.31
C LYS A 130 -5.60 10.21 9.88
N ASN A 131 -6.13 9.21 9.16
CA ASN A 131 -6.19 7.83 9.60
C ASN A 131 -5.12 6.98 8.90
N GLU A 132 -3.97 6.85 9.56
CA GLU A 132 -2.84 6.05 9.12
C GLU A 132 -3.15 4.56 9.21
N VAL A 133 -2.86 3.81 8.15
CA VAL A 133 -3.05 2.36 8.08
C VAL A 133 -1.76 1.60 7.77
N SER A 134 -0.75 2.25 7.20
CA SER A 134 0.56 1.64 6.93
C SER A 134 1.63 2.70 6.74
N VAL A 135 2.89 2.30 6.89
CA VAL A 135 4.07 3.11 6.53
C VAL A 135 4.93 2.30 5.58
N ILE A 136 5.35 2.92 4.48
CA ILE A 136 6.29 2.37 3.52
C ILE A 136 7.64 3.00 3.77
N VAL A 137 8.67 2.20 4.00
CA VAL A 137 10.06 2.66 4.18
C VAL A 137 10.89 2.10 3.04
N THR A 138 11.64 2.97 2.35
CA THR A 138 12.48 2.55 1.23
C THR A 138 13.78 1.90 1.71
N GLY A 139 14.15 0.81 1.04
CA GLY A 139 15.43 0.12 1.25
C GLY A 139 16.57 0.72 0.41
N LYS A 140 17.73 0.06 0.43
CA LYS A 140 18.95 0.48 -0.34
C LYS A 140 18.73 0.54 -1.84
N ASP A 141 17.80 -0.27 -2.35
CA ASP A 141 17.39 -0.28 -3.76
C ASP A 141 16.35 0.81 -4.09
N GLY A 142 16.02 1.68 -3.14
CA GLY A 142 14.99 2.72 -3.27
C GLY A 142 13.56 2.19 -3.28
N LYS A 143 13.35 0.89 -3.10
CA LYS A 143 12.02 0.29 -3.13
C LYS A 143 11.43 0.16 -1.74
N GLY A 144 10.11 0.35 -1.66
CA GLY A 144 9.34 0.19 -0.43
C GLY A 144 8.01 -0.51 -0.69
N THR A 145 7.53 -1.23 0.33
CA THR A 145 6.29 -1.99 0.28
C THR A 145 5.49 -1.74 1.55
N SER A 146 4.18 -1.54 1.42
CA SER A 146 3.27 -1.42 2.57
C SER A 146 3.07 -2.76 3.27
N THR A 147 2.39 -2.74 4.42
CA THR A 147 1.72 -3.92 4.95
C THR A 147 0.61 -4.37 4.00
N ASN A 148 0.10 -5.58 4.19
CA ASN A 148 -1.05 -6.06 3.43
C ASN A 148 -2.29 -5.23 3.79
N LEU A 149 -3.00 -4.74 2.77
CA LEU A 149 -4.12 -3.82 2.91
C LEU A 149 -5.38 -4.38 2.21
N PRO A 150 -6.57 -4.27 2.82
CA PRO A 150 -7.82 -4.60 2.17
C PRO A 150 -8.03 -3.86 0.84
N PHE A 151 -8.83 -4.42 -0.07
CA PHE A 151 -9.28 -3.66 -1.24
C PHE A 151 -9.94 -2.36 -0.83
N GLY A 152 -9.60 -1.28 -1.50
CA GLY A 152 -10.09 0.06 -1.18
C GLY A 152 -9.27 1.16 -1.81
N THR A 153 -9.61 2.40 -1.46
CA THR A 153 -8.89 3.61 -1.88
C THR A 153 -7.99 4.10 -0.76
N TYR A 154 -6.74 4.37 -1.10
CA TYR A 154 -5.71 4.82 -0.17
C TYR A 154 -5.06 6.11 -0.64
N TYR A 155 -4.55 6.87 0.31
CA TYR A 155 -3.86 8.14 0.10
C TYR A 155 -2.45 8.02 0.65
N VAL A 156 -1.45 8.23 -0.19
CA VAL A 156 -0.04 8.01 0.15
C VAL A 156 0.71 9.32 0.07
N LYS A 157 1.40 9.66 1.15
CA LYS A 157 2.11 10.93 1.30
C LYS A 157 3.50 10.69 1.86
N GLU A 158 4.50 11.38 1.30
CA GLU A 158 5.83 11.39 1.89
C GLU A 158 5.82 12.10 3.25
N THR A 159 6.35 11.46 4.27
CA THR A 159 6.36 11.97 5.66
C THR A 159 7.76 12.12 6.22
N LYS A 160 8.78 11.54 5.57
CA LYS A 160 10.18 11.70 5.95
C LYS A 160 11.09 11.54 4.75
N VAL A 161 12.04 12.43 4.60
CA VAL A 161 13.11 12.35 3.60
C VAL A 161 14.27 11.47 4.10
N SER A 162 15.11 10.98 3.19
CA SER A 162 16.31 10.19 3.53
C SER A 162 17.37 11.01 4.23
N ASP A 163 17.47 12.29 3.87
CA ASP A 163 18.48 13.24 4.33
C ASP A 163 17.88 14.63 4.38
N LYS A 164 18.35 15.47 5.31
CA LYS A 164 17.85 16.83 5.52
C LYS A 164 18.08 17.79 4.35
N SER A 165 18.98 17.44 3.42
CA SER A 165 19.22 18.22 2.21
C SER A 165 18.14 18.07 1.14
N TYR A 166 17.26 17.09 1.26
CA TYR A 166 16.13 16.91 0.34
C TYR A 166 14.90 17.68 0.77
N VAL A 167 14.16 18.18 -0.21
CA VAL A 167 12.84 18.79 0.01
C VAL A 167 11.79 17.69 0.08
N ILE A 168 11.03 17.66 1.18
CA ILE A 168 9.91 16.74 1.32
C ILE A 168 8.81 17.10 0.32
N SER A 169 8.25 16.08 -0.36
CA SER A 169 7.14 16.28 -1.30
C SER A 169 5.83 16.52 -0.54
N ALA A 170 5.06 17.51 -0.96
CA ALA A 170 3.70 17.74 -0.48
C ALA A 170 2.63 16.95 -1.28
N GLU A 171 3.04 16.19 -2.29
CA GLU A 171 2.14 15.44 -3.16
C GLU A 171 1.44 14.31 -2.38
N VAL A 172 0.15 14.14 -2.65
CA VAL A 172 -0.65 13.04 -2.15
C VAL A 172 -1.09 12.17 -3.32
N TYR A 173 -0.67 10.92 -3.32
CA TYR A 173 -1.05 9.94 -4.32
C TYR A 173 -2.34 9.25 -3.91
N THR A 174 -3.33 9.23 -4.80
CA THR A 174 -4.56 8.44 -4.61
C THR A 174 -4.39 7.10 -5.33
N VAL A 175 -4.47 6.01 -4.59
CA VAL A 175 -4.24 4.66 -5.11
C VAL A 175 -5.41 3.74 -4.75
N VAL A 176 -5.90 2.99 -5.72
CA VAL A 176 -6.95 1.99 -5.53
C VAL A 176 -6.33 0.61 -5.55
N ILE A 177 -6.59 -0.20 -4.52
CA ILE A 177 -6.26 -1.63 -4.50
C ILE A 177 -7.50 -2.41 -4.89
N ASN A 178 -7.48 -3.07 -6.05
CA ASN A 178 -8.48 -4.03 -6.52
C ASN A 178 -7.85 -4.98 -7.53
N GLU A 179 -8.64 -5.90 -8.08
CA GLU A 179 -8.18 -6.92 -9.03
C GLU A 179 -7.60 -6.35 -10.33
N GLN A 180 -7.94 -5.10 -10.71
CA GLN A 180 -7.54 -4.47 -11.96
C GLN A 180 -6.34 -3.51 -11.82
N THR A 181 -5.91 -3.17 -10.61
CA THR A 181 -4.96 -2.07 -10.39
C THR A 181 -3.51 -2.50 -10.17
N GLY A 182 -3.23 -3.79 -10.14
CA GLY A 182 -1.90 -4.28 -9.82
C GLY A 182 -1.50 -5.51 -10.58
N THR A 183 -0.39 -6.09 -10.17
CA THR A 183 0.15 -7.33 -10.71
C THR A 183 0.21 -8.38 -9.62
N GLU A 184 -0.36 -9.56 -9.91
CA GLU A 184 -0.26 -10.70 -9.01
C GLU A 184 1.09 -11.40 -9.23
N THR A 185 1.78 -11.66 -8.13
CA THR A 185 3.03 -12.41 -8.11
C THR A 185 3.03 -13.35 -6.91
N ASN A 186 3.16 -14.66 -7.15
CA ASN A 186 3.15 -15.70 -6.10
C ASN A 186 1.93 -15.61 -5.17
N GLY A 187 0.74 -15.39 -5.72
CA GLY A 187 -0.52 -15.29 -4.97
C GLY A 187 -0.70 -14.00 -4.17
N LYS A 188 0.14 -12.98 -4.43
CA LYS A 188 0.06 -11.66 -3.79
C LYS A 188 -0.13 -10.58 -4.85
N LEU A 189 -1.05 -9.64 -4.58
CA LEU A 189 -1.30 -8.49 -5.45
C LEU A 189 -0.41 -7.31 -5.03
N PHE A 190 0.35 -6.75 -5.97
CA PHE A 190 1.18 -5.57 -5.80
C PHE A 190 0.69 -4.43 -6.67
N VAL A 191 0.37 -3.29 -6.06
CA VAL A 191 -0.16 -2.10 -6.73
C VAL A 191 0.84 -0.96 -6.62
N PRO A 192 1.34 -0.41 -7.75
CA PRO A 192 2.27 0.71 -7.72
C PRO A 192 1.57 1.99 -7.27
N VAL A 193 2.19 2.73 -6.35
CA VAL A 193 1.76 4.07 -5.95
C VAL A 193 1.94 5.05 -7.10
N SER A 194 3.01 4.89 -7.88
CA SER A 194 3.32 5.65 -9.09
C SER A 194 3.91 4.73 -10.15
N GLU A 195 3.61 4.99 -11.42
CA GLU A 195 4.17 4.24 -12.56
C GLU A 195 5.68 4.46 -12.74
N LYS A 196 6.19 5.57 -12.22
CA LYS A 196 7.60 5.97 -12.30
C LYS A 196 8.17 6.14 -10.89
N PRO A 197 9.50 6.07 -10.73
CA PRO A 197 10.13 6.43 -9.47
C PRO A 197 9.71 7.82 -9.02
N ILE A 198 9.44 7.97 -7.73
CA ILE A 198 9.10 9.25 -7.11
C ILE A 198 10.41 9.97 -6.81
N ILE A 199 10.53 11.23 -7.24
CA ILE A 199 11.78 12.00 -7.18
C ILE A 199 11.78 12.96 -5.99
N ASN A 200 12.87 12.96 -5.19
CA ASN A 200 13.21 14.05 -4.29
C ASN A 200 14.31 14.91 -4.89
N PHE A 201 14.14 16.21 -4.75
CA PHE A 201 15.11 17.22 -5.19
C PHE A 201 15.92 17.72 -4.00
N ARG A 202 17.24 17.88 -4.19
CA ARG A 202 18.07 18.59 -3.21
C ARG A 202 17.64 20.04 -3.11
N ALA A 203 17.63 20.56 -1.88
CA ALA A 203 17.37 21.96 -1.64
C ALA A 203 18.55 22.81 -2.13
N MET A 204 18.26 23.81 -2.94
CA MET A 204 19.24 24.76 -3.50
C MET A 204 18.78 26.18 -3.24
N GLY A 205 19.71 27.08 -3.05
CA GLY A 205 19.45 28.50 -2.81
C GLY A 205 20.32 29.41 -3.64
N SER A 206 20.04 30.71 -3.51
CA SER A 206 20.83 31.77 -4.14
C SER A 206 20.99 32.92 -3.17
N VAL A 207 22.12 33.63 -3.26
CA VAL A 207 22.37 34.89 -2.54
C VAL A 207 22.47 35.99 -3.59
N SER A 208 21.63 37.03 -3.47
CA SER A 208 21.69 38.21 -4.31
C SER A 208 22.38 39.37 -3.55
N LEU A 209 23.19 40.12 -4.27
CA LEU A 209 24.00 41.22 -3.77
C LEU A 209 23.71 42.48 -4.58
N LEU A 210 23.72 43.62 -3.89
CA LEU A 210 23.70 44.96 -4.49
C LEU A 210 24.87 45.74 -3.94
N LYS A 211 25.64 46.38 -4.82
CA LYS A 211 26.78 47.22 -4.45
C LYS A 211 26.64 48.62 -5.03
N GLU A 212 26.72 49.61 -4.16
CA GLU A 212 26.64 51.02 -4.51
C GLU A 212 27.80 51.79 -3.86
N SER A 213 28.17 52.96 -4.47
CA SER A 213 29.01 53.97 -3.85
C SER A 213 28.25 54.75 -2.78
N GLU A 214 28.95 55.59 -2.02
CA GLU A 214 28.30 56.49 -1.04
C GLU A 214 27.24 57.42 -1.64
N ASP A 215 27.39 57.77 -2.94
CA ASP A 215 26.43 58.59 -3.71
C ASP A 215 25.24 57.78 -4.24
N GLY A 216 25.12 56.49 -3.93
CA GLY A 216 24.05 55.61 -4.40
C GLY A 216 24.19 55.17 -5.88
N LYS A 217 25.41 55.30 -6.47
CA LYS A 217 25.66 54.85 -7.84
C LYS A 217 26.07 53.38 -7.86
N PRO A 218 25.56 52.56 -8.81
CA PRO A 218 25.95 51.19 -8.98
C PRO A 218 27.46 51.04 -9.19
N LEU A 219 28.09 50.06 -8.52
CA LEU A 219 29.49 49.72 -8.69
C LEU A 219 29.62 48.40 -9.42
N SER A 220 30.16 48.47 -10.65
CA SER A 220 30.42 47.31 -11.51
C SER A 220 31.81 46.71 -11.22
N GLY A 221 31.97 45.41 -11.51
CA GLY A 221 33.21 44.69 -11.46
C GLY A 221 33.76 44.40 -10.05
N VAL A 222 33.05 44.75 -8.99
CA VAL A 222 33.44 44.38 -7.62
C VAL A 222 33.27 42.89 -7.43
N GLU A 223 34.33 42.24 -6.92
CA GLU A 223 34.32 40.79 -6.62
C GLU A 223 33.84 40.52 -5.20
N PHE A 224 32.99 39.53 -5.10
CA PHE A 224 32.61 38.93 -3.80
C PHE A 224 32.91 37.43 -3.84
N THR A 225 33.48 36.92 -2.77
CA THR A 225 33.71 35.50 -2.57
C THR A 225 32.69 34.95 -1.57
N VAL A 226 32.04 33.84 -1.93
CA VAL A 226 31.09 33.14 -1.09
C VAL A 226 31.80 31.92 -0.46
N TYR A 227 31.72 31.83 0.85
CA TYR A 227 32.28 30.75 1.67
C TYR A 227 31.18 29.99 2.38
N ASP A 228 31.44 28.72 2.67
CA ASP A 228 30.62 27.96 3.63
C ASP A 228 30.95 28.41 5.08
N SER A 229 30.27 27.81 6.08
CA SER A 229 30.47 28.13 7.49
C SER A 229 31.87 27.74 8.03
N ASP A 230 32.59 26.87 7.33
CA ASP A 230 33.95 26.42 7.65
C ASP A 230 34.99 27.22 6.90
N MET A 231 34.61 28.32 6.24
CA MET A 231 35.45 29.19 5.42
C MET A 231 36.07 28.51 4.20
N ASN A 232 35.44 27.45 3.69
CA ASN A 232 35.81 26.90 2.38
C ASN A 232 35.20 27.77 1.27
N GLN A 233 36.00 28.16 0.30
CA GLN A 233 35.50 28.93 -0.84
C GLN A 233 34.58 28.07 -1.70
N ILE A 234 33.38 28.60 -1.96
CA ILE A 234 32.34 27.95 -2.77
C ILE A 234 32.34 28.52 -4.18
N THR A 235 32.24 29.86 -4.30
CA THR A 235 32.20 30.54 -5.60
C THR A 235 32.63 32.01 -5.47
N LYS A 236 32.93 32.63 -6.61
CA LYS A 236 33.09 34.07 -6.72
C LYS A 236 32.02 34.63 -7.65
N VAL A 237 31.56 35.84 -7.35
CA VAL A 237 30.61 36.61 -8.16
C VAL A 237 31.11 38.02 -8.37
N TYR A 238 30.75 38.60 -9.50
CA TYR A 238 31.16 39.94 -9.89
C TYR A 238 29.91 40.80 -10.12
N MET A 239 29.94 42.05 -9.64
CA MET A 239 28.86 42.99 -9.87
C MET A 239 28.77 43.35 -11.35
N ASP A 240 27.53 43.33 -11.87
CA ASP A 240 27.22 43.78 -13.23
C ASP A 240 27.19 45.32 -13.32
N GLU A 241 26.81 45.84 -14.48
CA GLU A 241 26.70 47.31 -14.74
C GLU A 241 25.70 48.00 -13.82
N ASN A 242 24.74 47.27 -13.27
CA ASN A 242 23.73 47.74 -12.31
C ASN A 242 24.14 47.55 -10.85
N GLY A 243 25.39 47.14 -10.59
CA GLY A 243 25.87 46.83 -9.24
C GLY A 243 25.26 45.60 -8.62
N LYS A 244 24.75 44.64 -9.41
CA LYS A 244 24.06 43.43 -8.97
C LYS A 244 24.89 42.20 -9.28
N ALA A 245 24.83 41.23 -8.36
CA ALA A 245 25.35 39.88 -8.57
C ALA A 245 24.44 38.85 -7.87
N VAL A 246 24.45 37.62 -8.40
CA VAL A 246 23.74 36.48 -7.80
C VAL A 246 24.69 35.30 -7.75
N ALA A 247 24.90 34.75 -6.55
CA ALA A 247 25.51 33.45 -6.36
C ALA A 247 24.39 32.42 -6.34
N SER A 248 24.29 31.61 -7.40
CA SER A 248 23.22 30.62 -7.58
C SER A 248 23.69 29.21 -7.26
N ASN A 249 22.76 28.28 -7.15
CA ASN A 249 23.01 26.84 -6.93
C ASN A 249 23.84 26.55 -5.67
N LEU A 250 23.60 27.33 -4.61
CA LEU A 250 24.18 27.07 -3.31
C LEU A 250 23.45 25.90 -2.63
N VAL A 251 24.20 24.90 -2.23
CA VAL A 251 23.64 23.69 -1.58
C VAL A 251 23.05 24.06 -0.23
N ILE A 252 21.82 23.68 0.01
CA ILE A 252 21.16 23.80 1.32
C ILE A 252 21.22 22.42 2.00
N LYS A 253 22.07 22.31 3.05
CA LYS A 253 22.29 21.05 3.79
C LYS A 253 21.11 20.66 4.68
N ASP A 254 20.28 21.61 5.04
CA ASP A 254 19.06 21.44 5.82
C ASP A 254 17.94 22.26 5.17
N ALA A 255 17.03 21.57 4.47
CA ALA A 255 15.94 22.20 3.72
C ALA A 255 14.93 22.94 4.60
N VAL A 256 14.86 22.64 5.91
CA VAL A 256 13.94 23.27 6.86
C VAL A 256 14.61 24.43 7.58
N ASN A 257 15.83 24.24 8.08
CA ASN A 257 16.53 25.23 8.91
C ASN A 257 17.49 26.13 8.12
N GLY A 258 17.73 25.78 6.85
CA GLY A 258 18.63 26.52 5.98
C GLY A 258 20.11 26.16 6.16
N THR A 259 20.96 26.87 5.42
CA THR A 259 22.43 26.74 5.49
C THR A 259 23.05 28.11 5.47
N LYS A 260 24.00 28.33 6.38
CA LYS A 260 24.72 29.61 6.47
C LYS A 260 25.85 29.67 5.44
N TYR A 261 25.89 30.78 4.72
CA TYR A 261 26.99 31.17 3.86
C TYR A 261 27.56 32.51 4.33
N ILE A 262 28.84 32.72 4.10
CA ILE A 262 29.58 33.96 4.40
C ILE A 262 30.01 34.58 3.09
N VAL A 263 29.71 35.86 2.92
CA VAL A 263 30.05 36.62 1.71
C VAL A 263 31.02 37.71 2.07
N VAL A 264 32.16 37.78 1.36
CA VAL A 264 33.23 38.72 1.63
C VAL A 264 33.61 39.43 0.31
N GLU A 265 33.74 40.77 0.37
CA GLU A 265 34.28 41.61 -0.70
C GLU A 265 35.78 41.47 -0.81
#